data_df18905fd60f45cec225a72954b0cf64
#
_entry.id   df18905fd60f45cec225a72954b0cf64
#
_cell.length_a   1.000
_cell.length_b   1.000
_cell.length_c   1.000
_cell.angle_alpha   90.00
_cell.angle_beta   90.00
_cell.angle_gamma   90.00
#
_symmetry.space_group_name_H-M   'P 1'
#
loop_
_entity.id
_entity.type
_entity.pdbx_description
1 polymer ?
#
loop_
_entity_poly.entity_id
_entity_poly.type
_entity_poly.pdbx_seq_one_letter_code
_entity_poly.pdbx_strand_id
1 'polypeptide(L)'
;MKVDRRYRIAAVTVGLGLCVAALLLAGRWLPAADAPVRELSIRLADVPPGVPKIFEWNGAPFALVRTTDAMLADLRAHTEHTWNLRGIPAEQPPLFVYSLVSPVLGCVIQYAPKGAPRYAPERQWQGGFYDPCQFAEWDFAGRAVRQYPDQEPTMRVPDLDVPSFEIEGGTMLRLHP
;
A
#
# COMPACT_ATOMS: atom_id res chain seq x y z
N MET A 1 -9.55 63.47 26.58
CA MET A 1 -10.11 62.24 27.13
C MET A 1 -8.96 61.33 27.51
N LYS A 2 -8.64 61.15 28.81
CA LYS A 2 -7.50 60.28 29.25
C LYS A 2 -8.04 58.86 29.32
N VAL A 3 -7.62 57.97 28.42
CA VAL A 3 -7.93 56.55 28.45
C VAL A 3 -7.29 55.96 29.71
N ASP A 4 -8.14 55.32 30.56
CA ASP A 4 -7.71 54.75 31.83
C ASP A 4 -6.64 53.64 31.61
N ARG A 5 -5.62 53.67 32.46
CA ARG A 5 -4.48 52.74 32.41
C ARG A 5 -4.94 51.27 32.45
N ARG A 6 -6.03 50.99 33.11
CA ARG A 6 -6.62 49.62 33.18
C ARG A 6 -7.09 49.12 31.83
N TYR A 7 -7.72 49.98 30.98
CA TYR A 7 -8.14 49.62 29.64
C TYR A 7 -6.97 49.38 28.69
N ARG A 8 -5.85 50.07 28.86
CA ARG A 8 -4.62 49.83 28.07
C ARG A 8 -4.02 48.49 28.38
N ILE A 9 -3.95 48.09 29.68
CA ILE A 9 -3.40 46.82 30.09
C ILE A 9 -4.32 45.65 29.57
N ALA A 10 -5.64 45.78 29.72
CA ALA A 10 -6.59 44.78 29.24
C ALA A 10 -6.51 44.61 27.71
N ALA A 11 -6.38 45.69 26.95
CA ALA A 11 -6.26 45.63 25.49
C ALA A 11 -4.96 44.94 25.03
N VAL A 12 -3.86 45.16 25.72
CA VAL A 12 -2.55 44.53 25.40
C VAL A 12 -2.60 43.03 25.71
N THR A 13 -3.18 42.61 26.83
CA THR A 13 -3.29 41.19 27.19
C THR A 13 -4.22 40.41 26.24
N VAL A 14 -5.36 41.00 25.87
CA VAL A 14 -6.26 40.39 24.86
C VAL A 14 -5.59 40.29 23.50
N GLY A 15 -4.88 41.33 23.05
CA GLY A 15 -4.15 41.32 21.78
C GLY A 15 -3.06 40.23 21.75
N LEU A 16 -2.29 40.10 22.83
CA LEU A 16 -1.24 39.08 22.94
C LEU A 16 -1.86 37.66 22.93
N GLY A 17 -2.96 37.44 23.61
CA GLY A 17 -3.69 36.16 23.62
C GLY A 17 -4.20 35.76 22.24
N LEU A 18 -4.74 36.71 21.46
CA LEU A 18 -5.20 36.47 20.10
C LEU A 18 -4.04 36.16 19.14
N CYS A 19 -2.90 36.85 19.28
CA CYS A 19 -1.71 36.54 18.47
C CYS A 19 -1.15 35.14 18.74
N VAL A 20 -1.07 34.74 20.01
CA VAL A 20 -0.63 33.37 20.38
C VAL A 20 -1.61 32.33 19.84
N ALA A 21 -2.92 32.53 19.98
CA ALA A 21 -3.92 31.62 19.44
C ALA A 21 -3.84 31.52 17.90
N ALA A 22 -3.64 32.65 17.19
CA ALA A 22 -3.47 32.67 15.75
C ALA A 22 -2.19 31.92 15.30
N LEU A 23 -1.07 32.06 16.03
CA LEU A 23 0.16 31.34 15.74
C LEU A 23 0.02 29.83 15.97
N LEU A 24 -0.67 29.41 17.04
CA LEU A 24 -0.95 28.00 17.31
C LEU A 24 -1.88 27.37 16.26
N LEU A 25 -2.87 28.13 15.78
CA LEU A 25 -3.75 27.69 14.71
C LEU A 25 -3.02 27.66 13.37
N ALA A 26 -2.20 28.65 13.05
CA ALA A 26 -1.40 28.66 11.82
C ALA A 26 -0.40 27.51 11.78
N GLY A 27 0.22 27.14 12.93
CA GLY A 27 1.12 25.99 13.02
C GLY A 27 0.44 24.65 12.68
N ARG A 28 -0.89 24.53 12.85
CA ARG A 28 -1.65 23.33 12.45
C ARG A 28 -1.90 23.22 10.95
N TRP A 29 -1.76 24.32 10.21
CA TRP A 29 -1.95 24.39 8.76
C TRP A 29 -0.64 24.34 7.97
N LEU A 30 0.50 24.36 8.66
CA LEU A 30 1.77 24.11 8.00
C LEU A 30 1.77 22.64 7.57
N PRO A 31 1.93 22.35 6.26
CA PRO A 31 2.14 20.98 5.82
C PRO A 31 3.34 20.43 6.61
N ALA A 32 3.19 19.23 7.15
CA ALA A 32 4.34 18.53 7.73
C ALA A 32 5.44 18.55 6.68
N ALA A 33 6.61 19.03 7.02
CA ALA A 33 7.75 18.97 6.11
C ALA A 33 7.87 17.51 5.64
N ASP A 34 7.84 17.30 4.33
CA ASP A 34 7.92 15.96 3.75
C ASP A 34 9.10 15.25 4.39
N ALA A 35 8.81 14.20 5.14
CA ALA A 35 9.87 13.40 5.75
C ALA A 35 10.76 12.91 4.61
N PRO A 36 12.10 12.99 4.76
CA PRO A 36 12.98 12.56 3.69
C PRO A 36 12.66 11.12 3.32
N VAL A 37 12.40 10.89 2.05
CA VAL A 37 12.13 9.55 1.53
C VAL A 37 13.37 8.69 1.80
N ARG A 38 13.18 7.60 2.53
CA ARG A 38 14.27 6.75 3.01
C ARG A 38 14.36 5.49 2.19
N GLU A 39 15.58 5.13 1.86
CA GLU A 39 15.88 3.80 1.35
C GLU A 39 15.59 2.73 2.41
N LEU A 40 15.01 1.60 1.99
CA LEU A 40 14.75 0.48 2.88
C LEU A 40 15.45 -0.78 2.36
N SER A 41 16.21 -1.43 3.24
CA SER A 41 16.89 -2.69 2.92
C SER A 41 16.30 -3.84 3.75
N ILE A 42 15.94 -4.94 3.09
CA ILE A 42 15.33 -6.13 3.70
C ILE A 42 16.16 -7.35 3.35
N ARG A 43 16.60 -8.11 4.35
CA ARG A 43 17.24 -9.43 4.12
C ARG A 43 16.19 -10.42 3.66
N LEU A 44 16.40 -11.06 2.52
CA LEU A 44 15.46 -12.05 1.98
C LEU A 44 15.34 -13.28 2.87
N ALA A 45 16.37 -13.61 3.65
CA ALA A 45 16.33 -14.69 4.62
C ALA A 45 15.28 -14.45 5.73
N ASP A 46 14.96 -13.19 6.04
CA ASP A 46 13.98 -12.84 7.08
C ASP A 46 12.53 -12.90 6.56
N VAL A 47 12.33 -13.29 5.30
CA VAL A 47 11.02 -13.41 4.66
C VAL A 47 10.74 -14.88 4.36
N PRO A 48 9.87 -15.55 5.10
CA PRO A 48 9.56 -16.95 4.86
C PRO A 48 8.88 -17.13 3.49
N PRO A 49 9.22 -18.17 2.72
CA PRO A 49 8.51 -18.49 1.49
C PRO A 49 7.03 -18.82 1.74
N GLY A 50 6.17 -18.41 0.84
CA GLY A 50 4.75 -18.78 0.86
C GLY A 50 3.85 -17.88 1.72
N VAL A 51 4.43 -16.97 2.51
CA VAL A 51 3.67 -16.03 3.35
C VAL A 51 4.14 -14.60 3.07
N PRO A 52 3.23 -13.67 2.74
CA PRO A 52 3.59 -12.28 2.56
C PRO A 52 4.15 -11.67 3.85
N LYS A 53 5.27 -10.95 3.74
CA LYS A 53 5.75 -10.07 4.78
C LYS A 53 5.26 -8.66 4.48
N ILE A 54 4.46 -8.11 5.39
CA ILE A 54 3.97 -6.75 5.30
C ILE A 54 4.87 -5.85 6.13
N PHE A 55 5.22 -4.69 5.59
CA PHE A 55 6.05 -3.68 6.23
C PHE A 55 5.58 -2.27 5.82
N GLU A 56 6.00 -1.28 6.56
CA GLU A 56 5.75 0.13 6.26
C GLU A 56 7.00 0.78 5.68
N TRP A 57 6.84 1.53 4.61
CA TRP A 57 7.91 2.31 4.01
C TRP A 57 7.37 3.65 3.51
N ASN A 58 8.00 4.75 3.95
CA ASN A 58 7.58 6.11 3.63
C ASN A 58 6.10 6.39 3.92
N GLY A 59 5.58 5.84 5.02
CA GLY A 59 4.20 6.04 5.46
C GLY A 59 3.15 5.22 4.70
N ALA A 60 3.56 4.29 3.82
CA ALA A 60 2.66 3.41 3.10
C ALA A 60 2.95 1.92 3.39
N PRO A 61 1.93 1.04 3.41
CA PRO A 61 2.13 -0.38 3.57
C PRO A 61 2.56 -1.02 2.25
N PHE A 62 3.51 -1.97 2.35
CA PHE A 62 4.05 -2.77 1.26
C PHE A 62 4.02 -4.25 1.61
N ALA A 63 3.89 -5.10 0.61
CA ALA A 63 4.08 -6.54 0.73
C ALA A 63 5.31 -7.00 -0.04
N LEU A 64 6.05 -7.91 0.59
CA LEU A 64 7.10 -8.70 -0.02
C LEU A 64 6.69 -10.17 0.05
N VAL A 65 6.58 -10.82 -1.09
CA VAL A 65 6.21 -12.24 -1.20
C VAL A 65 7.37 -13.01 -1.79
N ARG A 66 7.94 -13.92 -1.00
CA ARG A 66 8.79 -14.98 -1.56
C ARG A 66 7.89 -16.14 -1.95
N THR A 67 7.87 -16.46 -3.24
CA THR A 67 7.05 -17.56 -3.75
C THR A 67 7.74 -18.90 -3.56
N THR A 68 6.95 -19.94 -3.45
CA THR A 68 7.39 -21.33 -3.65
C THR A 68 7.17 -21.74 -5.10
N ASP A 69 7.81 -22.84 -5.54
CA ASP A 69 7.57 -23.39 -6.87
C ASP A 69 6.09 -23.72 -7.11
N ALA A 70 5.42 -24.23 -6.08
CA ALA A 70 4.00 -24.53 -6.13
C ALA A 70 3.15 -23.25 -6.35
N MET A 71 3.47 -22.14 -5.66
CA MET A 71 2.80 -20.86 -5.90
C MET A 71 3.06 -20.32 -7.29
N LEU A 72 4.28 -20.42 -7.81
CA LEU A 72 4.60 -19.98 -9.16
C LEU A 72 3.88 -20.81 -10.22
N ALA A 73 3.80 -22.13 -10.03
CA ALA A 73 3.04 -23.01 -10.91
C ALA A 73 1.55 -22.64 -10.92
N ASP A 74 0.98 -22.39 -9.73
CA ASP A 74 -0.41 -21.99 -9.58
C ASP A 74 -0.71 -20.62 -10.24
N LEU A 75 0.14 -19.62 -10.00
CA LEU A 75 0.03 -18.31 -10.63
C LEU A 75 0.08 -18.38 -12.17
N ARG A 76 0.91 -19.26 -12.73
CA ARG A 76 1.00 -19.48 -14.18
C ARG A 76 -0.25 -20.16 -14.72
N ALA A 77 -0.78 -21.16 -13.99
CA ALA A 77 -1.98 -21.89 -14.38
C ALA A 77 -3.25 -21.04 -14.37
N HIS A 78 -3.27 -19.94 -13.57
CA HIS A 78 -4.45 -19.07 -13.41
C HIS A 78 -4.31 -17.71 -14.10
N THR A 79 -3.43 -17.58 -15.08
CA THR A 79 -3.21 -16.30 -15.79
C THR A 79 -4.47 -15.81 -16.51
N GLU A 80 -5.29 -16.69 -17.06
CA GLU A 80 -6.55 -16.33 -17.72
C GLU A 80 -7.61 -15.76 -16.75
N HIS A 81 -7.43 -15.93 -15.46
CA HIS A 81 -8.31 -15.36 -14.43
C HIS A 81 -7.91 -13.94 -14.03
N THR A 82 -6.90 -13.37 -14.66
CA THR A 82 -6.46 -11.98 -14.39
C THR A 82 -6.96 -11.02 -15.45
N TRP A 83 -7.13 -9.73 -15.07
CA TRP A 83 -7.59 -8.71 -16.00
C TRP A 83 -6.59 -8.38 -17.11
N ASN A 84 -5.31 -8.35 -16.77
CA ASN A 84 -4.27 -7.90 -17.70
C ASN A 84 -3.60 -9.03 -18.46
N LEU A 85 -3.97 -10.28 -18.21
CA LEU A 85 -3.41 -11.47 -18.84
C LEU A 85 -1.85 -11.50 -18.83
N ARG A 86 -1.24 -10.78 -17.87
CA ARG A 86 0.21 -10.73 -17.72
C ARG A 86 0.71 -12.07 -17.20
N GLY A 87 1.42 -12.81 -18.05
CA GLY A 87 2.05 -14.06 -17.64
C GLY A 87 3.17 -13.85 -16.60
N ILE A 88 3.51 -14.89 -15.88
CA ILE A 88 4.69 -14.93 -15.02
C ILE A 88 5.86 -15.45 -15.86
N PRO A 89 6.92 -14.65 -16.08
CA PRO A 89 8.09 -15.09 -16.83
C PRO A 89 8.73 -16.36 -16.26
N ALA A 90 9.34 -17.17 -17.11
CA ALA A 90 10.00 -18.40 -16.65
C ALA A 90 11.17 -18.09 -15.70
N GLU A 91 11.93 -17.03 -16.02
CA GLU A 91 13.07 -16.54 -15.24
C GLU A 91 12.66 -15.59 -14.10
N GLN A 92 11.35 -15.49 -13.80
CA GLN A 92 10.90 -14.64 -12.71
C GLN A 92 11.60 -15.06 -11.41
N PRO A 93 12.32 -14.15 -10.76
CA PRO A 93 12.82 -14.41 -9.41
C PRO A 93 11.63 -14.81 -8.50
N PRO A 94 11.81 -15.72 -7.57
CA PRO A 94 10.74 -16.16 -6.68
C PRO A 94 10.40 -15.09 -5.64
N LEU A 95 10.15 -13.87 -6.13
CA LEU A 95 9.95 -12.68 -5.33
C LEU A 95 9.02 -11.68 -6.04
N PHE A 96 8.05 -11.16 -5.29
CA PHE A 96 7.21 -10.04 -5.70
C PHE A 96 7.18 -8.97 -4.60
N VAL A 97 7.18 -7.72 -5.02
CA VAL A 97 7.08 -6.54 -4.14
C VAL A 97 6.03 -5.60 -4.70
N TYR A 98 5.13 -5.12 -3.85
CA TYR A 98 4.11 -4.15 -4.29
C TYR A 98 3.58 -3.31 -3.13
N SER A 99 3.04 -2.16 -3.50
CA SER A 99 2.27 -1.32 -2.59
C SER A 99 0.97 -2.02 -2.18
N LEU A 100 0.61 -1.92 -0.91
CA LEU A 100 -0.69 -2.33 -0.40
C LEU A 100 -1.66 -1.14 -0.28
N VAL A 101 -1.48 -0.13 -1.11
CA VAL A 101 -2.44 0.95 -1.30
C VAL A 101 -3.19 0.69 -2.60
N SER A 102 -4.51 0.64 -2.54
CA SER A 102 -5.36 0.38 -3.70
C SER A 102 -5.13 1.43 -4.79
N PRO A 103 -4.80 1.02 -6.03
CA PRO A 103 -4.56 1.95 -7.12
C PRO A 103 -5.84 2.65 -7.61
N VAL A 104 -7.00 2.27 -7.09
CA VAL A 104 -8.30 2.85 -7.49
C VAL A 104 -8.80 3.88 -6.48
N LEU A 105 -8.91 3.51 -5.20
CA LEU A 105 -9.48 4.37 -4.15
C LEU A 105 -8.49 4.72 -3.03
N GLY A 106 -7.26 4.26 -3.09
CA GLY A 106 -6.25 4.53 -2.05
C GLY A 106 -6.50 3.81 -0.71
N CYS A 107 -7.42 2.85 -0.66
CA CYS A 107 -7.66 2.06 0.56
C CYS A 107 -6.49 1.11 0.85
N VAL A 108 -6.28 0.80 2.12
CA VAL A 108 -5.28 -0.19 2.52
C VAL A 108 -5.76 -1.60 2.18
N ILE A 109 -4.99 -2.29 1.37
CA ILE A 109 -5.25 -3.65 0.91
C ILE A 109 -4.84 -4.64 2.00
N GLN A 110 -5.62 -5.71 2.17
CA GLN A 110 -5.41 -6.72 3.18
C GLN A 110 -4.94 -8.04 2.56
N TYR A 111 -4.11 -8.76 3.28
CA TYR A 111 -3.75 -10.12 2.94
C TYR A 111 -4.94 -11.05 3.17
N ALA A 112 -5.25 -11.90 2.19
CA ALA A 112 -6.27 -12.93 2.26
C ALA A 112 -5.63 -14.30 1.99
N PRO A 113 -5.49 -15.18 3.01
CA PRO A 113 -4.84 -16.47 2.85
C PRO A 113 -5.66 -17.42 1.97
N LYS A 114 -5.02 -18.50 1.51
CA LYS A 114 -5.68 -19.60 0.82
C LYS A 114 -6.84 -20.15 1.67
N GLY A 115 -7.97 -20.41 1.01
CA GLY A 115 -9.17 -20.92 1.67
C GLY A 115 -9.99 -19.87 2.42
N ALA A 116 -9.58 -18.59 2.40
CA ALA A 116 -10.45 -17.52 2.87
C ALA A 116 -11.65 -17.38 1.94
N PRO A 117 -12.89 -17.67 2.41
CA PRO A 117 -14.07 -17.55 1.58
C PRO A 117 -14.36 -16.06 1.38
N ARG A 118 -14.23 -15.54 0.16
CA ARG A 118 -14.56 -14.14 0.00
C ARG A 118 -15.58 -13.89 -1.11
N TYR A 119 -15.22 -13.66 -2.33
CA TYR A 119 -16.15 -13.07 -3.28
C TYR A 119 -16.39 -13.89 -4.54
N ALA A 120 -15.66 -14.97 -4.70
CA ALA A 120 -15.86 -15.90 -5.80
C ALA A 120 -15.98 -17.33 -5.27
N PRO A 121 -17.16 -17.75 -4.80
CA PRO A 121 -17.35 -19.09 -4.24
C PRO A 121 -17.09 -20.22 -5.24
N GLU A 122 -17.16 -19.93 -6.53
CA GLU A 122 -16.91 -20.89 -7.61
C GLU A 122 -15.42 -21.06 -7.95
N ARG A 123 -14.56 -20.18 -7.45
CA ARG A 123 -13.13 -20.26 -7.65
C ARG A 123 -12.42 -20.79 -6.42
N GLN A 124 -11.50 -21.70 -6.65
CA GLN A 124 -10.54 -22.07 -5.62
C GLN A 124 -9.60 -20.88 -5.36
N TRP A 125 -9.92 -20.08 -4.35
CA TRP A 125 -9.06 -18.96 -3.92
C TRP A 125 -7.70 -19.49 -3.45
N GLN A 126 -6.66 -19.14 -4.16
CA GLN A 126 -5.30 -19.60 -3.88
C GLN A 126 -4.56 -18.75 -2.83
N GLY A 127 -5.18 -17.66 -2.41
CA GLY A 127 -4.58 -16.63 -1.58
C GLY A 127 -4.12 -15.44 -2.42
N GLY A 128 -3.90 -14.32 -1.75
CA GLY A 128 -3.52 -13.05 -2.37
C GLY A 128 -3.91 -11.86 -1.52
N PHE A 129 -4.42 -10.83 -2.14
CA PHE A 129 -4.73 -9.56 -1.53
C PHE A 129 -6.15 -9.09 -1.90
N TYR A 130 -6.72 -8.26 -1.05
CA TYR A 130 -8.11 -7.87 -1.13
C TYR A 130 -8.29 -6.43 -0.66
N ASP A 131 -9.08 -5.65 -1.40
CA ASP A 131 -9.48 -4.29 -1.05
C ASP A 131 -10.86 -4.31 -0.36
N PRO A 132 -10.94 -3.92 0.92
CA PRO A 132 -12.20 -3.90 1.66
C PRO A 132 -13.17 -2.80 1.20
N CYS A 133 -12.69 -1.78 0.45
CA CYS A 133 -13.52 -0.65 0.02
C CYS A 133 -14.30 -0.94 -1.25
N GLN A 134 -13.72 -1.66 -2.19
CA GLN A 134 -14.33 -1.94 -3.49
C GLN A 134 -14.35 -3.41 -3.86
N PHE A 135 -13.93 -4.27 -2.95
CA PHE A 135 -13.97 -5.73 -3.10
C PHE A 135 -13.11 -6.28 -4.24
N ALA A 136 -12.12 -5.49 -4.70
CA ALA A 136 -11.16 -5.95 -5.68
C ALA A 136 -10.19 -6.96 -5.06
N GLU A 137 -9.73 -7.89 -5.89
CA GLU A 137 -8.81 -8.97 -5.48
C GLU A 137 -7.59 -8.99 -6.38
N TRP A 138 -6.43 -9.32 -5.79
CA TRP A 138 -5.17 -9.52 -6.49
C TRP A 138 -4.53 -10.83 -6.06
N ASP A 139 -3.93 -11.53 -6.99
CA ASP A 139 -3.13 -12.72 -6.70
C ASP A 139 -1.77 -12.37 -6.05
N PHE A 140 -0.98 -13.40 -5.71
CA PHE A 140 0.35 -13.19 -5.12
C PHE A 140 1.38 -12.54 -6.05
N ALA A 141 1.11 -12.39 -7.33
CA ALA A 141 1.91 -11.61 -8.25
C ALA A 141 1.43 -10.15 -8.40
N GLY A 142 0.46 -9.72 -7.57
CA GLY A 142 -0.13 -8.40 -7.62
C GLY A 142 -1.01 -8.16 -8.85
N ARG A 143 -1.40 -9.22 -9.58
CA ARG A 143 -2.26 -9.11 -10.75
C ARG A 143 -3.72 -9.06 -10.31
N ALA A 144 -4.47 -8.10 -10.82
CA ALA A 144 -5.90 -7.96 -10.53
C ALA A 144 -6.68 -9.15 -11.09
N VAL A 145 -7.49 -9.77 -10.24
CA VAL A 145 -8.22 -10.99 -10.53
C VAL A 145 -9.63 -10.69 -11.01
N ARG A 146 -10.12 -11.41 -12.02
CA ARG A 146 -11.52 -11.38 -12.43
C ARG A 146 -12.37 -12.12 -11.42
N GLN A 147 -13.34 -11.45 -10.85
CA GLN A 147 -14.25 -12.08 -9.89
C GLN A 147 -15.23 -13.06 -10.57
N TYR A 148 -15.65 -12.75 -11.80
CA TYR A 148 -16.54 -13.57 -12.61
C TYR A 148 -15.97 -13.70 -14.02
N PRO A 149 -15.88 -14.93 -14.57
CA PRO A 149 -15.35 -15.17 -15.91
C PRO A 149 -16.13 -14.43 -17.01
N ASP A 150 -17.44 -14.33 -16.85
CA ASP A 150 -18.36 -13.75 -17.82
C ASP A 150 -18.68 -12.27 -17.57
N GLN A 151 -18.07 -11.68 -16.57
CA GLN A 151 -18.30 -10.27 -16.26
C GLN A 151 -17.56 -9.39 -17.25
N GLU A 152 -18.32 -8.73 -18.11
CA GLU A 152 -17.81 -7.58 -18.86
C GLU A 152 -17.38 -6.51 -17.86
N PRO A 153 -16.13 -6.05 -17.91
CA PRO A 153 -15.65 -5.10 -16.94
C PRO A 153 -16.26 -3.73 -17.20
N THR A 154 -17.18 -3.33 -16.37
CA THR A 154 -17.60 -1.92 -16.30
C THR A 154 -16.43 -1.06 -15.78
N MET A 155 -15.50 -1.66 -15.06
CA MET A 155 -14.28 -1.03 -14.58
C MET A 155 -13.17 -2.10 -14.48
N ARG A 156 -12.09 -1.93 -15.23
CA ARG A 156 -10.90 -2.76 -15.07
C ARG A 156 -10.13 -2.30 -13.84
N VAL A 157 -9.87 -3.24 -12.94
CA VAL A 157 -8.99 -3.00 -11.80
C VAL A 157 -7.54 -3.11 -12.28
N PRO A 158 -6.67 -2.12 -12.04
CA PRO A 158 -5.25 -2.22 -12.36
C PRO A 158 -4.53 -3.22 -11.44
N ASP A 159 -3.39 -3.71 -11.90
CA ASP A 159 -2.47 -4.48 -11.06
C ASP A 159 -1.91 -3.59 -9.94
N LEU A 160 -1.40 -4.21 -8.88
CA LEU A 160 -0.76 -3.48 -7.79
C LEU A 160 0.52 -2.79 -8.26
N ASP A 161 0.77 -1.61 -7.72
CA ASP A 161 1.95 -0.82 -8.03
C ASP A 161 3.21 -1.47 -7.46
N VAL A 162 4.23 -1.60 -8.31
CA VAL A 162 5.55 -2.15 -7.97
C VAL A 162 6.51 -0.99 -7.74
N PRO A 163 7.09 -0.85 -6.54
CA PRO A 163 8.10 0.18 -6.28
C PRO A 163 9.40 -0.12 -7.03
N SER A 164 10.24 0.89 -7.18
CA SER A 164 11.61 0.67 -7.66
C SER A 164 12.40 -0.11 -6.62
N PHE A 165 12.98 -1.23 -7.02
CA PHE A 165 13.82 -2.05 -6.14
C PHE A 165 14.94 -2.74 -6.90
N GLU A 166 15.97 -3.15 -6.17
CA GLU A 166 17.03 -4.01 -6.64
C GLU A 166 17.30 -5.16 -5.67
N ILE A 167 17.91 -6.22 -6.16
CA ILE A 167 18.34 -7.38 -5.35
C ILE A 167 19.86 -7.43 -5.37
N GLU A 168 20.48 -7.05 -4.26
CA GLU A 168 21.93 -7.10 -4.10
C GLU A 168 22.39 -8.48 -3.65
N GLY A 169 23.34 -9.06 -4.40
CA GLY A 169 23.96 -10.35 -4.08
C GLY A 169 22.97 -11.50 -3.89
N GLY A 170 21.76 -11.41 -4.41
CA GLY A 170 20.71 -12.41 -4.24
C GLY A 170 20.16 -12.54 -2.81
N THR A 171 20.58 -11.69 -1.87
CA THR A 171 20.27 -11.82 -0.44
C THR A 171 19.58 -10.62 0.18
N MET A 172 19.76 -9.45 -0.40
CA MET A 172 19.20 -8.18 0.09
C MET A 172 18.29 -7.56 -0.95
N LEU A 173 17.06 -7.25 -0.58
CA LEU A 173 16.19 -6.37 -1.35
C LEU A 173 16.39 -4.94 -0.86
N ARG A 174 16.60 -4.01 -1.80
CA ARG A 174 16.70 -2.57 -1.53
C ARG A 174 15.60 -1.84 -2.29
N LEU A 175 14.80 -1.06 -1.56
CA LEU A 175 13.77 -0.19 -2.13
C LEU A 175 14.33 1.23 -2.28
N HIS A 176 14.13 1.80 -3.45
CA HIS A 176 14.56 3.15 -3.79
C HIS A 176 13.38 4.13 -3.78
N PRO A 177 13.62 5.38 -3.37
CA PRO A 177 12.62 6.44 -3.42
C PRO A 177 12.04 6.67 -4.80
#